data_3201ae9328010732d0fbe3075c95c9f4
#
_entry.id   3201ae9328010732d0fbe3075c95c9f4
#
_cell.length_a   1.000
_cell.length_b   1.000
_cell.length_c   1.000
_cell.angle_alpha   90.00
_cell.angle_beta   90.00
_cell.angle_gamma   90.00
#
_symmetry.space_group_name_H-M   'P 1'
#
loop_
_entity.id
_entity.type
_entity.pdbx_description
1 polymer ?
#
loop_
_entity_poly.entity_id
_entity_poly.type
_entity_poly.pdbx_seq_one_letter_code
_entity_poly.pdbx_strand_id
1 'polypeptide(L)'
;MIYFDHGATSFPKPRAVSDAMAQALKTCANPGRGGHKPAMEGAKLVLSCRNTAASFFGCQPEQVLFTGNCTQGLNTAIFSLLKPGGRAVISGFEHNAVTRPLHALGAKITVAGRTLFDWQDTLEEFESALRHGQDLAVFTMASNVFGYILPVEDMALLCKKYGVPFVIDAAQSAGILPVKLGRLGADFIAMPGHKGLLGPQGTGILLCARQPVALLEGGT
;
A
#
# COMPACT_ATOMS: atom_id res chain seq x y z
N MET A 1 18.07 20.99 -14.83
CA MET A 1 16.71 21.21 -14.28
C MET A 1 16.73 20.77 -12.82
N ILE A 2 16.22 21.60 -11.92
CA ILE A 2 16.00 21.24 -10.51
C ILE A 2 14.55 20.74 -10.40
N TYR A 3 14.34 19.55 -9.79
CA TYR A 3 13.03 18.92 -9.66
C TYR A 3 12.71 18.68 -8.19
N PHE A 4 11.63 19.29 -7.68
CA PHE A 4 11.21 19.23 -6.29
C PHE A 4 9.84 18.55 -6.08
N ASP A 5 9.27 17.91 -7.11
CA ASP A 5 7.94 17.30 -7.04
C ASP A 5 7.99 15.76 -6.92
N HIS A 6 8.98 15.23 -6.18
CA HIS A 6 9.12 13.78 -5.97
C HIS A 6 7.93 13.16 -5.21
N GLY A 7 7.20 13.95 -4.43
CA GLY A 7 5.98 13.52 -3.76
C GLY A 7 4.85 13.15 -4.71
N ALA A 8 4.80 13.77 -5.91
CA ALA A 8 3.86 13.40 -6.97
C ALA A 8 4.35 12.17 -7.73
N THR A 9 5.60 12.19 -8.20
CA THR A 9 6.29 11.07 -8.85
C THR A 9 7.79 11.30 -8.83
N SER A 10 8.61 10.25 -8.77
CA SER A 10 10.07 10.41 -8.90
C SER A 10 10.46 10.80 -10.33
N PHE A 11 11.38 11.75 -10.49
CA PHE A 11 11.94 12.16 -11.78
C PHE A 11 13.35 12.75 -11.61
N PRO A 12 14.31 12.45 -12.53
CA PRO A 12 14.21 11.43 -13.59
C PRO A 12 14.17 10.01 -13.02
N LYS A 13 13.68 9.06 -13.83
CA LYS A 13 13.77 7.64 -13.48
C LYS A 13 15.20 7.15 -13.67
N PRO A 14 15.69 6.19 -12.83
CA PRO A 14 16.98 5.54 -13.07
C PRO A 14 17.02 4.88 -14.46
N ARG A 15 18.17 4.98 -15.14
CA ARG A 15 18.33 4.39 -16.47
C ARG A 15 18.00 2.89 -16.49
N ALA A 16 18.36 2.17 -15.43
CA ALA A 16 18.06 0.75 -15.30
C ALA A 16 16.55 0.43 -15.44
N VAL A 17 15.67 1.35 -15.03
CA VAL A 17 14.21 1.17 -15.17
C VAL A 17 13.79 1.23 -16.63
N SER A 18 14.24 2.25 -17.37
CA SER A 18 13.93 2.37 -18.81
C SER A 18 14.52 1.23 -19.62
N ASP A 19 15.74 0.80 -19.32
CA ASP A 19 16.42 -0.30 -20.00
C ASP A 19 15.68 -1.64 -19.74
N ALA A 20 15.26 -1.90 -18.51
CA ALA A 20 14.49 -3.09 -18.17
C ALA A 20 13.12 -3.13 -18.85
N MET A 21 12.42 -1.99 -18.92
CA MET A 21 11.14 -1.89 -19.64
C MET A 21 11.32 -2.15 -21.13
N ALA A 22 12.32 -1.52 -21.75
CA ALA A 22 12.62 -1.74 -23.17
C ALA A 22 13.00 -3.19 -23.47
N GLN A 23 13.74 -3.84 -22.59
CA GLN A 23 14.12 -5.25 -22.71
C GLN A 23 12.89 -6.16 -22.59
N ALA A 24 12.02 -5.93 -21.59
CA ALA A 24 10.81 -6.71 -21.41
C ALA A 24 9.89 -6.66 -22.62
N LEU A 25 9.71 -5.47 -23.23
CA LEU A 25 8.91 -5.31 -24.46
C LEU A 25 9.45 -6.11 -25.65
N LYS A 26 10.76 -6.36 -25.71
CA LYS A 26 11.41 -7.11 -26.80
C LYS A 26 11.40 -8.63 -26.58
N THR A 27 11.37 -9.09 -25.33
CA THR A 27 11.67 -10.49 -25.00
C THR A 27 10.53 -11.24 -24.34
N CYS A 28 9.58 -10.52 -23.70
CA CYS A 28 8.51 -11.15 -22.93
C CYS A 28 7.18 -11.17 -23.67
N ALA A 29 6.45 -12.26 -23.52
CA ALA A 29 5.05 -12.39 -23.89
C ALA A 29 4.20 -12.67 -22.64
N ASN A 30 2.92 -13.05 -22.81
CA ASN A 30 2.01 -13.30 -21.69
C ASN A 30 2.56 -14.42 -20.75
N PRO A 31 2.83 -14.12 -19.48
CA PRO A 31 3.51 -15.02 -18.55
C PRO A 31 2.65 -16.21 -18.08
N GLY A 32 1.38 -16.29 -18.41
CA GLY A 32 0.47 -17.31 -17.85
C GLY A 32 -0.10 -18.32 -18.85
N ARG A 33 0.14 -18.15 -20.16
CA ARG A 33 -0.65 -18.88 -21.16
C ARG A 33 0.13 -19.74 -22.17
N GLY A 34 1.43 -19.77 -22.11
CA GLY A 34 2.21 -20.51 -23.10
C GLY A 34 3.50 -21.08 -22.56
N GLY A 35 3.90 -22.27 -23.06
CA GLY A 35 5.18 -22.90 -22.78
C GLY A 35 6.33 -22.45 -23.71
N HIS A 36 6.09 -21.47 -24.60
CA HIS A 36 7.13 -20.98 -25.50
C HIS A 36 8.07 -19.98 -24.81
N LYS A 37 9.27 -19.82 -25.33
CA LYS A 37 10.36 -19.07 -24.73
C LYS A 37 9.96 -17.64 -24.27
N PRO A 38 9.30 -16.78 -25.06
CA PRO A 38 8.90 -15.44 -24.59
C PRO A 38 7.91 -15.45 -23.42
N ALA A 39 6.99 -16.42 -23.34
CA ALA A 39 6.08 -16.54 -22.20
C ALA A 39 6.81 -16.96 -20.92
N MET A 40 7.75 -17.89 -21.04
CA MET A 40 8.60 -18.33 -19.92
C MET A 40 9.52 -17.20 -19.43
N GLU A 41 10.06 -16.37 -20.31
CA GLU A 41 10.84 -15.18 -19.92
C GLU A 41 9.96 -14.17 -19.17
N GLY A 42 8.73 -13.93 -19.61
CA GLY A 42 7.77 -13.09 -18.89
C GLY A 42 7.46 -13.63 -17.48
N ALA A 43 7.21 -14.94 -17.37
CA ALA A 43 6.95 -15.59 -16.08
C ALA A 43 8.15 -15.48 -15.12
N LYS A 44 9.37 -15.71 -15.61
CA LYS A 44 10.60 -15.55 -14.82
C LYS A 44 10.78 -14.11 -14.34
N LEU A 45 10.52 -13.12 -15.20
CA LEU A 45 10.64 -11.70 -14.84
C LEU A 45 9.66 -11.34 -13.73
N VAL A 46 8.39 -11.74 -13.85
CA VAL A 46 7.37 -11.49 -12.80
C VAL A 46 7.75 -12.17 -11.48
N LEU A 47 8.19 -13.44 -11.53
CA LEU A 47 8.63 -14.16 -10.33
C LEU A 47 9.85 -13.50 -9.67
N SER A 48 10.85 -13.12 -10.46
CA SER A 48 12.05 -12.43 -9.97
C SER A 48 11.70 -11.10 -9.30
N CYS A 49 10.81 -10.32 -9.91
CA CYS A 49 10.33 -9.05 -9.33
C CYS A 49 9.59 -9.29 -8.00
N ARG A 50 8.74 -10.32 -7.94
CA ARG A 50 8.01 -10.72 -6.73
C ARG A 50 8.96 -11.12 -5.60
N ASN A 51 9.96 -11.94 -5.88
CA ASN A 51 10.97 -12.36 -4.91
C ASN A 51 11.79 -11.17 -4.40
N THR A 52 12.17 -10.24 -5.30
CA THR A 52 12.90 -9.03 -4.95
C THR A 52 12.05 -8.14 -4.02
N ALA A 53 10.78 -7.93 -4.36
CA ALA A 53 9.85 -7.16 -3.51
C ALA A 53 9.65 -7.84 -2.15
N ALA A 54 9.46 -9.15 -2.12
CA ALA A 54 9.30 -9.92 -0.88
C ALA A 54 10.52 -9.77 0.04
N SER A 55 11.72 -9.92 -0.49
CA SER A 55 12.98 -9.71 0.25
C SER A 55 13.10 -8.26 0.74
N PHE A 56 12.78 -7.29 -0.12
CA PHE A 56 12.88 -5.86 0.23
C PHE A 56 11.90 -5.48 1.34
N PHE A 57 10.67 -5.98 1.31
CA PHE A 57 9.63 -5.68 2.30
C PHE A 57 9.56 -6.69 3.47
N GLY A 58 10.44 -7.70 3.52
CA GLY A 58 10.51 -8.66 4.62
C GLY A 58 9.25 -9.51 4.75
N CYS A 59 8.78 -10.07 3.63
CA CYS A 59 7.60 -10.94 3.56
C CYS A 59 7.85 -12.13 2.61
N GLN A 60 6.86 -13.01 2.47
CA GLN A 60 6.91 -14.12 1.51
C GLN A 60 6.48 -13.64 0.12
N PRO A 61 6.97 -14.26 -0.98
CA PRO A 61 6.57 -13.90 -2.34
C PRO A 61 5.05 -13.95 -2.58
N GLU A 62 4.35 -14.88 -1.95
CA GLU A 62 2.90 -15.06 -2.03
C GLU A 62 2.13 -13.90 -1.37
N GLN A 63 2.79 -13.13 -0.50
CA GLN A 63 2.24 -11.94 0.15
C GLN A 63 2.39 -10.67 -0.69
N VAL A 64 3.02 -10.74 -1.86
CA VAL A 64 3.21 -9.62 -2.78
C VAL A 64 2.19 -9.68 -3.90
N LEU A 65 1.24 -8.76 -3.91
CA LEU A 65 0.28 -8.58 -4.99
C LEU A 65 0.66 -7.34 -5.83
N PHE A 66 0.83 -7.51 -7.14
CA PHE A 66 1.03 -6.38 -8.05
C PHE A 66 -0.30 -5.71 -8.38
N THR A 67 -0.31 -4.38 -8.36
CA THR A 67 -1.45 -3.54 -8.69
C THR A 67 -1.06 -2.49 -9.72
N GLY A 68 -2.03 -1.88 -10.38
CA GLY A 68 -1.77 -0.78 -11.32
C GLY A 68 -1.36 0.53 -10.64
N ASN A 69 -1.66 0.70 -9.34
CA ASN A 69 -1.30 1.86 -8.53
C ASN A 69 -1.66 1.62 -7.04
N CYS A 70 -1.24 2.55 -6.17
CA CYS A 70 -1.57 2.50 -4.74
C CYS A 70 -3.09 2.55 -4.48
N THR A 71 -3.83 3.35 -5.24
CA THR A 71 -5.29 3.50 -5.09
C THR A 71 -6.00 2.16 -5.28
N GLN A 72 -5.61 1.36 -6.28
CA GLN A 72 -6.14 0.02 -6.47
C GLN A 72 -5.80 -0.88 -5.26
N GLY A 73 -4.57 -0.83 -4.77
CA GLY A 73 -4.16 -1.58 -3.58
C GLY A 73 -4.98 -1.22 -2.34
N LEU A 74 -5.17 0.08 -2.06
CA LEU A 74 -5.98 0.57 -0.95
C LEU A 74 -7.45 0.17 -1.08
N ASN A 75 -8.04 0.29 -2.27
CA ASN A 75 -9.41 -0.19 -2.52
C ASN A 75 -9.51 -1.69 -2.25
N THR A 76 -8.58 -2.50 -2.78
CA THR A 76 -8.55 -3.95 -2.53
C THR A 76 -8.50 -4.24 -1.02
N ALA A 77 -7.62 -3.58 -0.27
CA ALA A 77 -7.49 -3.77 1.17
C ALA A 77 -8.76 -3.38 1.94
N ILE A 78 -9.30 -2.19 1.66
CA ILE A 78 -10.48 -1.64 2.35
C ILE A 78 -11.71 -2.51 2.07
N PHE A 79 -12.00 -2.84 0.81
CA PHE A 79 -13.13 -3.70 0.45
C PHE A 79 -12.99 -5.15 0.93
N SER A 80 -11.74 -5.61 1.18
CA SER A 80 -11.49 -6.93 1.78
C SER A 80 -11.85 -6.99 3.26
N LEU A 81 -11.75 -5.88 3.98
CA LEU A 81 -11.84 -5.86 5.44
C LEU A 81 -13.12 -5.20 5.96
N LEU A 82 -13.66 -4.20 5.25
CA LEU A 82 -14.79 -3.43 5.72
C LEU A 82 -16.07 -3.77 4.96
N LYS A 83 -17.12 -4.11 5.69
CA LYS A 83 -18.47 -4.28 5.15
C LYS A 83 -19.15 -2.93 4.94
N PRO A 84 -20.12 -2.82 4.00
CA PRO A 84 -20.92 -1.62 3.85
C PRO A 84 -21.55 -1.18 5.20
N GLY A 85 -21.46 0.12 5.50
CA GLY A 85 -21.97 0.71 6.75
C GLY A 85 -21.08 0.45 7.97
N GLY A 86 -19.95 -0.25 7.83
CA GLY A 86 -19.02 -0.53 8.91
C GLY A 86 -18.35 0.72 9.47
N ARG A 87 -17.62 0.56 10.57
CA ARG A 87 -16.96 1.64 11.32
C ARG A 87 -15.47 1.63 11.01
N ALA A 88 -14.94 2.78 10.58
CA ALA A 88 -13.51 2.91 10.27
C ALA A 88 -12.89 4.09 11.01
N VAL A 89 -11.68 3.91 11.53
CA VAL A 89 -10.86 4.99 12.06
C VAL A 89 -9.72 5.30 11.09
N ILE A 90 -9.54 6.58 10.82
CA ILE A 90 -8.51 7.13 9.92
C ILE A 90 -7.82 8.33 10.59
N SER A 91 -6.65 8.74 10.05
CA SER A 91 -6.03 10.03 10.47
C SER A 91 -6.71 11.24 9.80
N GLY A 92 -6.41 12.44 10.33
CA GLY A 92 -6.75 13.71 9.67
C GLY A 92 -5.92 14.00 8.41
N PHE A 93 -4.97 13.13 8.04
CA PHE A 93 -3.96 13.36 7.01
C PHE A 93 -4.08 12.42 5.81
N GLU A 94 -5.20 11.69 5.69
CA GLU A 94 -5.38 10.66 4.68
C GLU A 94 -5.53 11.21 3.26
N HIS A 95 -4.98 10.47 2.30
CA HIS A 95 -5.21 10.73 0.89
C HIS A 95 -6.62 10.32 0.45
N ASN A 96 -7.14 10.93 -0.61
CA ASN A 96 -8.44 10.59 -1.20
C ASN A 96 -8.59 9.09 -1.59
N ALA A 97 -7.48 8.39 -1.81
CA ALA A 97 -7.49 6.95 -2.08
C ALA A 97 -7.95 6.10 -0.88
N VAL A 98 -7.94 6.68 0.34
CA VAL A 98 -8.49 6.10 1.58
C VAL A 98 -9.92 6.59 1.81
N THR A 99 -10.14 7.90 1.79
CA THR A 99 -11.42 8.48 2.19
C THR A 99 -12.57 8.14 1.23
N ARG A 100 -12.29 8.15 -0.10
CA ARG A 100 -13.34 7.89 -1.10
C ARG A 100 -13.91 6.47 -1.06
N PRO A 101 -13.11 5.38 -0.99
CA PRO A 101 -13.68 4.04 -0.85
C PRO A 101 -14.43 3.84 0.46
N LEU A 102 -14.00 4.46 1.58
CA LEU A 102 -14.75 4.44 2.82
C LEU A 102 -16.11 5.12 2.68
N HIS A 103 -16.18 6.28 2.04
CA HIS A 103 -17.45 6.94 1.73
C HIS A 103 -18.33 6.11 0.79
N ALA A 104 -17.74 5.48 -0.24
CA ALA A 104 -18.49 4.59 -1.15
C ALA A 104 -19.11 3.39 -0.43
N LEU A 105 -18.48 2.90 0.64
CA LEU A 105 -19.06 1.86 1.52
C LEU A 105 -20.10 2.40 2.52
N GLY A 106 -20.37 3.71 2.55
CA GLY A 106 -21.20 4.31 3.58
C GLY A 106 -20.63 4.14 5.00
N ALA A 107 -19.30 4.05 5.12
CA ALA A 107 -18.65 3.81 6.40
C ALA A 107 -18.87 4.95 7.40
N LYS A 108 -19.01 4.60 8.67
CA LYS A 108 -19.02 5.53 9.80
C LYS A 108 -17.57 5.85 10.16
N ILE A 109 -17.10 7.01 9.74
CA ILE A 109 -15.68 7.38 9.86
C ILE A 109 -15.44 8.12 11.17
N THR A 110 -14.49 7.64 11.97
CA THR A 110 -13.89 8.34 13.09
C THR A 110 -12.52 8.86 12.65
N VAL A 111 -12.23 10.14 12.90
CA VAL A 111 -10.93 10.74 12.61
C VAL A 111 -10.16 10.89 13.90
N ALA A 112 -8.97 10.28 13.97
CA ALA A 112 -8.06 10.35 15.12
C ALA A 112 -6.70 10.91 14.69
N GLY A 113 -6.15 11.84 15.49
CA GLY A 113 -4.90 12.54 15.18
C GLY A 113 -5.12 13.62 14.11
N ARG A 114 -5.45 14.81 14.59
CA ARG A 114 -5.58 16.02 13.76
C ARG A 114 -4.45 17.01 14.00
N THR A 115 -3.73 16.85 15.09
CA THR A 115 -2.62 17.71 15.47
C THR A 115 -1.36 17.27 14.75
N LEU A 116 -0.75 18.21 13.99
CA LEU A 116 0.50 17.94 13.28
C LEU A 116 1.67 17.77 14.26
N PHE A 117 2.50 16.77 14.00
CA PHE A 117 3.74 16.48 14.72
C PHE A 117 3.55 16.18 16.23
N ASP A 118 2.35 15.76 16.61
CA ASP A 118 2.01 15.28 17.95
C ASP A 118 1.59 13.81 17.90
N TRP A 119 2.56 12.93 18.18
CA TRP A 119 2.31 11.48 18.20
C TRP A 119 1.48 11.06 19.41
N GLN A 120 1.65 11.75 20.54
CA GLN A 120 0.91 11.42 21.75
C GLN A 120 -0.58 11.67 21.56
N ASP A 121 -0.96 12.86 21.11
CA ASP A 121 -2.34 13.21 20.77
C ASP A 121 -2.93 12.21 19.75
N THR A 122 -2.16 11.88 18.70
CA THR A 122 -2.57 10.91 17.69
C THR A 122 -2.86 9.54 18.30
N LEU A 123 -1.99 9.01 19.16
CA LEU A 123 -2.14 7.69 19.77
C LEU A 123 -3.27 7.66 20.81
N GLU A 124 -3.45 8.73 21.60
CA GLU A 124 -4.53 8.83 22.58
C GLU A 124 -5.90 8.88 21.90
N GLU A 125 -6.08 9.72 20.87
CA GLU A 125 -7.31 9.78 20.08
C GLU A 125 -7.58 8.45 19.36
N PHE A 126 -6.53 7.82 18.82
CA PHE A 126 -6.64 6.54 18.14
C PHE A 126 -7.07 5.42 19.09
N GLU A 127 -6.40 5.29 20.25
CA GLU A 127 -6.80 4.29 21.24
C GLU A 127 -8.22 4.52 21.75
N SER A 128 -8.61 5.79 21.97
CA SER A 128 -9.98 6.14 22.33
C SER A 128 -10.98 5.67 21.27
N ALA A 129 -10.68 5.90 19.98
CA ALA A 129 -11.54 5.42 18.89
C ALA A 129 -11.68 3.88 18.87
N LEU A 130 -10.56 3.15 19.08
CA LEU A 130 -10.56 1.69 19.13
C LEU A 130 -11.40 1.15 20.29
N ARG A 131 -11.36 1.77 21.47
CA ARG A 131 -12.19 1.40 22.64
C ARG A 131 -13.69 1.50 22.36
N HIS A 132 -14.10 2.43 21.49
CA HIS A 132 -15.51 2.58 21.08
C HIS A 132 -15.91 1.61 19.97
N GLY A 133 -15.03 0.69 19.59
CA GLY A 133 -15.23 -0.35 18.59
C GLY A 133 -15.13 0.18 17.17
N GLN A 134 -14.15 -0.30 16.44
CA GLN A 134 -13.94 -0.04 15.00
C GLN A 134 -13.83 -1.39 14.29
N ASP A 135 -14.27 -1.43 13.03
CA ASP A 135 -14.17 -2.63 12.18
C ASP A 135 -12.89 -2.60 11.33
N LEU A 136 -12.31 -1.39 11.15
CA LEU A 136 -11.11 -1.17 10.34
C LEU A 136 -10.35 0.08 10.81
N ALA A 137 -9.02 0.00 10.79
CA ALA A 137 -8.12 1.16 10.89
C ALA A 137 -7.35 1.32 9.58
N VAL A 138 -7.31 2.54 9.02
CA VAL A 138 -6.53 2.86 7.81
C VAL A 138 -5.76 4.15 8.04
N PHE A 139 -4.43 4.07 7.97
CA PHE A 139 -3.58 5.24 8.23
C PHE A 139 -2.47 5.37 7.18
N THR A 140 -2.24 6.61 6.74
CA THR A 140 -1.03 6.91 5.99
C THR A 140 0.19 6.83 6.91
N MET A 141 1.29 6.25 6.43
CA MET A 141 2.55 6.23 7.18
C MET A 141 3.26 7.58 7.13
N ALA A 142 3.05 8.34 6.06
CA ALA A 142 3.56 9.70 5.92
C ALA A 142 2.62 10.54 5.05
N SER A 143 2.25 11.72 5.54
CA SER A 143 1.38 12.65 4.83
C SER A 143 2.04 13.18 3.56
N ASN A 144 1.33 13.14 2.44
CA ASN A 144 1.80 13.71 1.17
C ASN A 144 1.79 15.26 1.14
N VAL A 145 1.11 15.88 2.10
CA VAL A 145 0.98 17.35 2.18
C VAL A 145 1.99 17.92 3.17
N PHE A 146 2.09 17.31 4.34
CA PHE A 146 2.86 17.87 5.46
C PHE A 146 4.21 17.16 5.69
N GLY A 147 4.45 16.00 5.07
CA GLY A 147 5.61 15.16 5.37
C GLY A 147 5.61 14.61 6.82
N TYR A 148 4.48 14.76 7.53
CA TYR A 148 4.32 14.23 8.87
C TYR A 148 4.30 12.70 8.84
N ILE A 149 5.21 12.08 9.58
CA ILE A 149 5.32 10.63 9.73
C ILE A 149 4.52 10.22 10.96
N LEU A 150 3.55 9.33 10.78
CA LEU A 150 2.70 8.83 11.86
C LEU A 150 3.34 7.63 12.57
N PRO A 151 3.03 7.40 13.85
CA PRO A 151 3.59 6.32 14.67
C PRO A 151 2.91 4.97 14.36
N VAL A 152 2.99 4.50 13.11
CA VAL A 152 2.23 3.33 12.63
C VAL A 152 2.62 2.02 13.33
N GLU A 153 3.84 1.92 13.89
CA GLU A 153 4.25 0.73 14.67
C GLU A 153 3.47 0.65 15.99
N ASP A 154 3.34 1.76 16.71
CA ASP A 154 2.56 1.82 17.97
C ASP A 154 1.07 1.64 17.67
N MET A 155 0.58 2.21 16.58
CA MET A 155 -0.80 2.04 16.11
C MET A 155 -1.10 0.56 15.80
N ALA A 156 -0.17 -0.16 15.19
CA ALA A 156 -0.32 -1.59 14.92
C ALA A 156 -0.44 -2.42 16.21
N LEU A 157 0.34 -2.05 17.26
CA LEU A 157 0.22 -2.68 18.58
C LEU A 157 -1.16 -2.43 19.20
N LEU A 158 -1.69 -1.22 19.08
CA LEU A 158 -3.04 -0.89 19.53
C LEU A 158 -4.10 -1.67 18.73
N CYS A 159 -3.99 -1.71 17.39
CA CYS A 159 -4.88 -2.52 16.56
C CYS A 159 -4.89 -3.98 16.99
N LYS A 160 -3.72 -4.57 17.23
CA LYS A 160 -3.59 -5.94 17.73
C LYS A 160 -4.24 -6.12 19.11
N LYS A 161 -4.05 -5.17 20.02
CA LYS A 161 -4.65 -5.17 21.37
C LYS A 161 -6.18 -5.20 21.31
N TYR A 162 -6.77 -4.44 20.39
CA TYR A 162 -8.23 -4.32 20.24
C TYR A 162 -8.83 -5.26 19.18
N GLY A 163 -8.02 -6.06 18.50
CA GLY A 163 -8.48 -7.00 17.46
C GLY A 163 -9.01 -6.32 16.21
N VAL A 164 -8.59 -5.10 15.91
CA VAL A 164 -9.03 -4.31 14.76
C VAL A 164 -8.07 -4.51 13.59
N PRO A 165 -8.54 -4.88 12.39
CA PRO A 165 -7.71 -4.97 11.19
C PRO A 165 -7.06 -3.63 10.86
N PHE A 166 -5.81 -3.67 10.34
CA PHE A 166 -5.02 -2.49 10.07
C PHE A 166 -4.48 -2.44 8.64
N VAL A 167 -4.71 -1.33 7.95
CA VAL A 167 -4.20 -1.04 6.61
C VAL A 167 -3.29 0.19 6.67
N ILE A 168 -2.12 0.09 6.06
CA ILE A 168 -1.15 1.20 5.95
C ILE A 168 -1.09 1.69 4.50
N ASP A 169 -1.31 2.99 4.30
CA ASP A 169 -0.94 3.68 3.07
C ASP A 169 0.53 4.09 3.15
N ALA A 170 1.38 3.37 2.42
CA ALA A 170 2.83 3.62 2.33
C ALA A 170 3.22 4.39 1.06
N ALA A 171 2.29 5.19 0.48
CA ALA A 171 2.52 5.88 -0.78
C ALA A 171 3.69 6.86 -0.76
N GLN A 172 3.97 7.48 0.38
CA GLN A 172 5.10 8.42 0.55
C GLN A 172 6.30 7.79 1.25
N SER A 173 6.11 6.63 1.90
CA SER A 173 7.15 6.01 2.74
C SER A 173 7.89 4.85 2.07
N ALA A 174 7.21 4.07 1.21
CA ALA A 174 7.85 2.93 0.54
C ALA A 174 9.04 3.36 -0.32
N GLY A 175 10.21 2.75 -0.06
CA GLY A 175 11.48 3.10 -0.71
C GLY A 175 12.24 4.26 -0.06
N ILE A 176 11.63 4.97 0.91
CA ILE A 176 12.24 6.09 1.64
C ILE A 176 12.43 5.74 3.12
N LEU A 177 11.40 5.14 3.73
CA LEU A 177 11.43 4.67 5.11
C LEU A 177 11.43 3.13 5.14
N PRO A 178 11.88 2.50 6.23
CA PRO A 178 11.80 1.06 6.39
C PRO A 178 10.33 0.59 6.43
N VAL A 179 9.88 -0.05 5.36
CA VAL A 179 8.57 -0.71 5.30
C VAL A 179 8.80 -2.22 5.32
N LYS A 180 8.44 -2.88 6.42
CA LYS A 180 8.58 -4.34 6.58
C LYS A 180 7.26 -4.89 7.08
N LEU A 181 6.61 -5.78 6.29
CA LEU A 181 5.28 -6.30 6.61
C LEU A 181 5.20 -6.92 8.00
N GLY A 182 6.15 -7.81 8.32
CA GLY A 182 6.17 -8.49 9.62
C GLY A 182 6.44 -7.57 10.81
N ARG A 183 7.22 -6.50 10.62
CA ARG A 183 7.52 -5.52 11.67
C ARG A 183 6.36 -4.57 11.90
N LEU A 184 5.73 -4.09 10.83
CA LEU A 184 4.63 -3.13 10.90
C LEU A 184 3.31 -3.78 11.36
N GLY A 185 3.18 -5.12 11.29
CA GLY A 185 2.03 -5.85 11.83
C GLY A 185 0.68 -5.49 11.21
N ALA A 186 0.68 -4.89 10.02
CA ALA A 186 -0.53 -4.55 9.29
C ALA A 186 -1.08 -5.74 8.51
N ASP A 187 -2.39 -5.80 8.32
CA ASP A 187 -3.03 -6.79 7.45
C ASP A 187 -2.72 -6.54 5.97
N PHE A 188 -2.65 -5.25 5.59
CA PHE A 188 -2.28 -4.82 4.25
C PHE A 188 -1.41 -3.55 4.28
N ILE A 189 -0.45 -3.46 3.35
CA ILE A 189 0.33 -2.25 3.11
C ILE A 189 0.31 -1.96 1.60
N ALA A 190 -0.24 -0.82 1.20
CA ALA A 190 -0.33 -0.41 -0.20
C ALA A 190 0.70 0.66 -0.56
N MET A 191 1.27 0.58 -1.76
CA MET A 191 2.24 1.54 -2.24
C MET A 191 2.27 1.64 -3.77
N PRO A 192 2.62 2.82 -4.34
CA PRO A 192 2.83 2.98 -5.77
C PRO A 192 4.27 2.62 -6.16
N GLY A 193 4.47 2.12 -7.37
CA GLY A 193 5.81 1.86 -7.89
C GLY A 193 6.56 3.13 -8.32
N HIS A 194 5.85 4.21 -8.65
CA HIS A 194 6.42 5.37 -9.33
C HIS A 194 6.94 6.51 -8.43
N LYS A 195 6.85 6.35 -7.10
CA LYS A 195 7.38 7.32 -6.11
C LYS A 195 8.72 6.83 -5.57
N GLY A 196 8.86 6.60 -4.27
CA GLY A 196 10.11 6.20 -3.64
C GLY A 196 10.70 4.88 -4.15
N LEU A 197 9.91 4.01 -4.78
CA LEU A 197 10.40 2.80 -5.44
C LEU A 197 11.00 3.05 -6.83
N LEU A 198 10.96 4.29 -7.35
CA LEU A 198 11.59 4.77 -8.57
C LEU A 198 11.11 4.08 -9.87
N GLY A 199 10.08 3.26 -9.81
CA GLY A 199 9.50 2.54 -10.94
C GLY A 199 8.63 3.42 -11.87
N PRO A 200 8.07 2.85 -12.93
CA PRO A 200 7.17 3.58 -13.84
C PRO A 200 5.80 3.84 -13.20
N GLN A 201 5.09 4.84 -13.73
CA GLN A 201 3.66 5.00 -13.46
C GLN A 201 2.89 3.79 -14.00
N GLY A 202 1.69 3.54 -13.46
CA GLY A 202 0.90 2.36 -13.80
C GLY A 202 1.32 1.08 -13.07
N THR A 203 2.13 1.21 -12.01
CA THR A 203 2.56 0.10 -11.16
C THR A 203 2.34 0.40 -9.68
N GLY A 204 2.06 -0.65 -8.90
CA GLY A 204 1.94 -0.61 -7.47
C GLY A 204 2.09 -1.99 -6.84
N ILE A 205 2.21 -2.01 -5.54
CA ILE A 205 2.30 -3.23 -4.73
C ILE A 205 1.31 -3.13 -3.57
N LEU A 206 0.62 -4.24 -3.32
CA LEU A 206 -0.10 -4.49 -2.07
C LEU A 206 0.59 -5.66 -1.36
N LEU A 207 1.12 -5.42 -0.19
CA LEU A 207 1.61 -6.47 0.71
C LEU A 207 0.43 -7.00 1.51
N CYS A 208 0.30 -8.32 1.59
CA CYS A 208 -0.86 -9.00 2.12
C CYS A 208 -0.47 -9.95 3.26
N ALA A 209 -0.77 -9.63 4.51
CA ALA A 209 -0.72 -10.58 5.62
C ALA A 209 -1.99 -11.46 5.67
N ARG A 210 -3.06 -11.03 4.99
CA ARG A 210 -4.32 -11.78 4.78
C ARG A 210 -4.61 -11.95 3.31
N GLN A 211 -5.45 -12.92 2.98
CA GLN A 211 -5.98 -13.12 1.63
C GLN A 211 -6.90 -11.94 1.26
N PRO A 212 -6.61 -11.17 0.21
CA PRO A 212 -7.52 -10.14 -0.26
C PRO A 212 -8.70 -10.74 -1.04
N VAL A 213 -9.82 -10.02 -1.09
CA VAL A 213 -10.92 -10.35 -2.02
C VAL A 213 -10.65 -9.75 -3.39
N ALA A 214 -11.15 -10.40 -4.43
CA ALA A 214 -11.07 -9.88 -5.79
C ALA A 214 -11.99 -8.64 -5.92
N LEU A 215 -11.46 -7.53 -6.44
CA LEU A 215 -12.25 -6.36 -6.82
C LEU A 215 -12.75 -6.44 -8.26
N LEU A 216 -12.06 -7.21 -9.10
CA LEU A 216 -12.39 -7.41 -10.50
C LEU A 216 -12.58 -8.90 -10.71
N GLU A 217 -13.71 -9.26 -11.28
CA GLU A 217 -14.02 -10.62 -11.65
C GLU A 217 -13.58 -10.90 -13.08
N GLY A 218 -13.06 -12.11 -13.32
CA GLY A 218 -12.62 -12.53 -14.64
C GLY A 218 -11.10 -12.55 -14.80
N GLY A 219 -10.68 -12.68 -16.03
CA GLY A 219 -9.28 -12.96 -16.37
C GLY A 219 -8.98 -14.46 -16.33
N THR A 220 -7.75 -14.84 -16.62
CA THR A 220 -7.25 -16.22 -16.60
C THR A 220 -5.88 -16.26 -15.97
#